data_99bdbc1c1d6b067ba1f06bcbcfea3133
#
_entry.id   99bdbc1c1d6b067ba1f06bcbcfea3133
#
_cell.length_a   1.000
_cell.length_b   1.000
_cell.length_c   1.000
_cell.angle_alpha   90.00
_cell.angle_beta   90.00
_cell.angle_gamma   90.00
#
_symmetry.space_group_name_H-M   'P 1'
#
loop_
_entity.id
_entity.type
_entity.pdbx_description
1 polymer ?
#
loop_
_entity_poly.entity_id
_entity_poly.type
_entity_poly.pdbx_seq_one_letter_code
_entity_poly.pdbx_strand_id
1 'polypeptide(L)'
;LDNAVEGAYWAGFGTAGQRCTSLGNLIIHEDVYDEFMSKFMAKVESTSIGDSMRYDDVLYGPMLSERYAKDFLRDLGMCESSGATKLWGEGMITNDNKPTNFLGDASEGAYMWPHVYADVTEDMECFNEEIFGPAVTVVKARDFDHALHLANASPYGLSSACYTNDRLEAYRFKTGIKAGMTGINNSTTGAEAHLPFGGVKGSGNGTRESGIWVIEAYSYWHAVNDELSGKLQLAQMDVDEVHIEEADADYAGLA
;
A
#
# COMPACT_ATOMS: atom_id res chain seq x y z
N LEU A 1 18.21 -4.21 8.51
CA LEU A 1 17.78 -2.81 8.42
C LEU A 1 17.83 -2.28 6.98
N ASP A 2 18.88 -2.60 6.21
CA ASP A 2 19.08 -2.08 4.85
C ASP A 2 17.92 -2.43 3.90
N ASN A 3 17.40 -3.67 3.97
CA ASN A 3 16.22 -4.07 3.20
C ASN A 3 14.97 -3.24 3.56
N ALA A 4 14.82 -2.86 4.82
CA ALA A 4 13.71 -2.01 5.27
C ALA A 4 13.84 -0.58 4.72
N VAL A 5 15.05 -0.04 4.70
CA VAL A 5 15.36 1.27 4.10
C VAL A 5 15.08 1.28 2.60
N GLU A 6 15.54 0.24 1.88
CA GLU A 6 15.27 0.09 0.44
C GLU A 6 13.77 -0.01 0.15
N GLY A 7 13.07 -0.85 0.92
CA GLY A 7 11.63 -1.02 0.75
C GLY A 7 10.83 0.25 1.04
N ALA A 8 11.19 0.99 2.08
CA ALA A 8 10.56 2.27 2.42
C ALA A 8 10.85 3.35 1.35
N TYR A 9 12.10 3.43 0.90
CA TYR A 9 12.52 4.37 -0.13
C TYR A 9 11.78 4.14 -1.46
N TRP A 10 11.77 2.89 -1.93
CA TRP A 10 11.05 2.52 -3.15
C TRP A 10 9.54 2.74 -3.02
N ALA A 11 8.94 2.34 -1.88
CA ALA A 11 7.52 2.50 -1.65
C ALA A 11 7.08 3.98 -1.55
N GLY A 12 7.91 4.83 -0.94
CA GLY A 12 7.59 6.26 -0.76
C GLY A 12 7.76 7.08 -2.04
N PHE A 13 8.79 6.79 -2.83
CA PHE A 13 9.18 7.68 -3.91
C PHE A 13 9.08 7.05 -5.32
N GLY A 14 9.05 5.73 -5.42
CA GLY A 14 8.82 5.06 -6.72
C GLY A 14 7.54 5.56 -7.38
N THR A 15 7.58 5.85 -8.68
CA THR A 15 6.47 6.42 -9.46
C THR A 15 6.00 7.80 -8.90
N ALA A 16 6.94 8.57 -8.32
CA ALA A 16 6.65 9.84 -7.63
C ALA A 16 5.59 9.70 -6.51
N GLY A 17 5.53 8.57 -5.80
CA GLY A 17 4.54 8.32 -4.77
C GLY A 17 3.08 8.25 -5.26
N GLN A 18 2.84 8.16 -6.56
CA GLN A 18 1.51 8.19 -7.17
C GLN A 18 0.93 6.77 -7.39
N ARG A 19 1.02 5.93 -6.37
CA ARG A 19 0.36 4.61 -6.33
C ARG A 19 -0.52 4.52 -5.09
N CYS A 20 -1.65 3.85 -5.21
CA CYS A 20 -2.52 3.55 -4.06
C CYS A 20 -1.82 2.70 -2.98
N THR A 21 -0.74 1.99 -3.34
CA THR A 21 0.09 1.18 -2.44
C THR A 21 1.39 1.89 -2.02
N SER A 22 1.58 3.16 -2.38
CA SER A 22 2.72 3.94 -1.93
C SER A 22 2.75 4.09 -0.41
N LEU A 23 3.94 4.22 0.14
CA LEU A 23 4.14 4.44 1.57
C LEU A 23 3.69 5.86 1.93
N GLY A 24 2.70 6.00 2.79
CA GLY A 24 2.33 7.26 3.43
C GLY A 24 3.03 7.40 4.78
N ASN A 25 2.62 6.59 5.75
CA ASN A 25 3.16 6.63 7.11
C ASN A 25 4.28 5.61 7.31
N LEU A 26 5.50 6.07 7.58
CA LEU A 26 6.66 5.28 7.92
C LEU A 26 6.81 5.21 9.44
N ILE A 27 6.45 4.08 10.02
CA ILE A 27 6.48 3.87 11.46
C ILE A 27 7.77 3.15 11.83
N ILE A 28 8.60 3.77 12.65
CA ILE A 28 9.95 3.28 12.99
C ILE A 28 10.05 3.07 14.50
N HIS A 29 10.50 1.86 14.91
CA HIS A 29 10.80 1.58 16.31
C HIS A 29 11.93 2.48 16.84
N GLU A 30 11.80 3.01 18.05
CA GLU A 30 12.73 3.99 18.61
C GLU A 30 14.18 3.50 18.67
N ASP A 31 14.40 2.21 18.96
CA ASP A 31 15.75 1.62 19.07
C ASP A 31 16.54 1.65 17.75
N VAL A 32 15.86 1.68 16.61
CA VAL A 32 16.50 1.69 15.29
C VAL A 32 16.30 3.01 14.53
N TYR A 33 15.60 3.96 15.15
CA TYR A 33 15.17 5.19 14.50
C TYR A 33 16.33 5.98 13.91
N ASP A 34 17.35 6.26 14.68
CA ASP A 34 18.45 7.12 14.25
C ASP A 34 19.29 6.48 13.14
N GLU A 35 19.57 5.16 13.25
CA GLU A 35 20.29 4.42 12.20
C GLU A 35 19.46 4.33 10.93
N PHE A 36 18.16 4.02 11.05
CA PHE A 36 17.25 3.96 9.92
C PHE A 36 17.17 5.31 9.21
N MET A 37 16.89 6.37 9.95
CA MET A 37 16.73 7.72 9.39
C MET A 37 18.01 8.21 8.72
N SER A 38 19.18 7.94 9.29
CA SER A 38 20.46 8.30 8.66
C SER A 38 20.62 7.65 7.28
N LYS A 39 20.31 6.35 7.16
CA LYS A 39 20.40 5.62 5.88
C LYS A 39 19.30 6.04 4.91
N PHE A 40 18.08 6.24 5.40
CA PHE A 40 16.95 6.63 4.58
C PHE A 40 17.12 8.02 3.99
N MET A 41 17.52 9.00 4.81
CA MET A 41 17.77 10.37 4.35
C MET A 41 18.90 10.44 3.34
N ALA A 42 20.00 9.69 3.51
CA ALA A 42 21.07 9.63 2.53
C ALA A 42 20.58 9.17 1.14
N LYS A 43 19.61 8.24 1.10
CA LYS A 43 18.98 7.83 -0.16
C LYS A 43 18.05 8.91 -0.72
N VAL A 44 17.23 9.52 0.13
CA VAL A 44 16.29 10.59 -0.26
C VAL A 44 17.06 11.76 -0.88
N GLU A 45 18.14 12.19 -0.25
CA GLU A 45 18.99 13.29 -0.73
C GLU A 45 19.69 12.99 -2.06
N SER A 46 20.01 11.71 -2.29
CA SER A 46 20.66 11.24 -3.52
C SER A 46 19.68 10.81 -4.62
N THR A 47 18.37 11.01 -4.42
CA THR A 47 17.34 10.59 -5.38
C THR A 47 17.53 11.23 -6.74
N SER A 48 17.67 10.40 -7.78
CA SER A 48 17.68 10.85 -9.18
C SER A 48 16.24 11.05 -9.67
N ILE A 49 15.95 12.25 -10.15
CA ILE A 49 14.63 12.69 -10.63
C ILE A 49 14.79 13.21 -12.06
N GLY A 50 13.81 13.01 -12.91
CA GLY A 50 13.90 13.57 -14.25
C GLY A 50 13.02 12.87 -15.29
N ASP A 51 13.38 13.03 -16.55
CA ASP A 51 12.67 12.44 -17.68
C ASP A 51 12.96 10.94 -17.81
N SER A 52 12.09 10.13 -17.19
CA SER A 52 12.19 8.67 -17.22
C SER A 52 11.96 8.04 -18.61
N MET A 53 11.57 8.81 -19.62
CA MET A 53 11.50 8.34 -20.99
C MET A 53 12.85 8.44 -21.72
N ARG A 54 13.74 9.29 -21.25
CA ARG A 54 15.06 9.52 -21.85
C ARG A 54 16.23 8.95 -21.04
N TYR A 55 16.03 8.75 -19.72
CA TYR A 55 17.08 8.37 -18.79
C TYR A 55 16.66 7.18 -17.93
N ASP A 56 17.42 6.09 -17.97
CA ASP A 56 17.12 4.86 -17.23
C ASP A 56 17.47 4.96 -15.72
N ASP A 57 18.38 5.86 -15.34
CA ASP A 57 18.86 6.04 -13.95
C ASP A 57 17.95 6.95 -13.10
N VAL A 58 16.72 7.19 -13.53
CA VAL A 58 15.74 8.04 -12.84
C VAL A 58 14.84 7.18 -11.96
N LEU A 59 14.74 7.51 -10.65
CA LEU A 59 13.81 6.84 -9.75
C LEU A 59 12.35 7.15 -10.10
N TYR A 60 12.06 8.43 -10.37
CA TYR A 60 10.72 8.85 -10.77
C TYR A 60 10.72 10.07 -11.70
N GLY A 61 9.69 10.13 -12.50
CA GLY A 61 9.37 11.22 -13.42
C GLY A 61 8.47 12.29 -12.80
N PRO A 62 7.77 13.08 -13.62
CA PRO A 62 6.91 14.15 -13.15
C PRO A 62 5.62 13.61 -12.50
N MET A 63 4.92 14.48 -11.81
CA MET A 63 3.52 14.28 -11.45
C MET A 63 2.66 14.15 -12.73
N LEU A 64 1.55 13.43 -12.61
CA LEU A 64 0.65 13.14 -13.75
C LEU A 64 0.22 14.41 -14.51
N SER A 65 0.06 15.52 -13.80
CA SER A 65 -0.23 16.84 -14.40
C SER A 65 0.04 17.96 -13.39
N GLU A 66 0.02 19.22 -13.88
CA GLU A 66 0.11 20.40 -13.03
C GLU A 66 -1.00 20.48 -11.97
N ARG A 67 -2.19 19.96 -12.26
CA ARG A 67 -3.28 19.91 -11.29
C ARG A 67 -2.88 19.07 -10.08
N TYR A 68 -2.38 17.86 -10.31
CA TYR A 68 -1.94 16.95 -9.23
C TYR A 68 -0.73 17.51 -8.49
N ALA A 69 0.16 18.23 -9.18
CA ALA A 69 1.26 18.93 -8.53
C ALA A 69 0.77 20.04 -7.57
N LYS A 70 -0.28 20.78 -7.97
CA LYS A 70 -0.91 21.79 -7.10
C LYS A 70 -1.64 21.17 -5.90
N ASP A 71 -2.35 20.06 -6.12
CA ASP A 71 -2.98 19.31 -5.05
C ASP A 71 -1.92 18.81 -4.06
N PHE A 72 -0.83 18.24 -4.55
CA PHE A 72 0.29 17.80 -3.72
C PHE A 72 0.92 18.95 -2.90
N LEU A 73 1.14 20.13 -3.50
CA LEU A 73 1.66 21.29 -2.77
C LEU A 73 0.72 21.76 -1.65
N ARG A 74 -0.60 21.69 -1.87
CA ARG A 74 -1.59 21.96 -0.82
C ARG A 74 -1.44 20.96 0.33
N ASP A 75 -1.27 19.67 0.02
CA ASP A 75 -1.16 18.60 1.01
C ASP A 75 0.17 18.69 1.80
N LEU A 76 1.25 19.18 1.17
CA LEU A 76 2.48 19.54 1.90
C LEU A 76 2.23 20.67 2.92
N GLY A 77 1.43 21.68 2.55
CA GLY A 77 1.00 22.74 3.47
C GLY A 77 0.19 22.20 4.65
N MET A 78 -0.59 21.13 4.47
CA MET A 78 -1.28 20.43 5.54
C MET A 78 -0.29 19.80 6.53
N CYS A 79 0.79 19.16 6.05
CA CYS A 79 1.83 18.61 6.94
C CYS A 79 2.45 19.70 7.82
N GLU A 80 2.80 20.84 7.22
CA GLU A 80 3.42 21.95 7.93
C GLU A 80 2.44 22.58 8.95
N SER A 81 1.17 22.75 8.57
CA SER A 81 0.13 23.29 9.47
C SER A 81 -0.24 22.32 10.60
N SER A 82 -0.09 21.02 10.38
CA SER A 82 -0.26 19.98 11.43
C SER A 82 0.84 19.99 12.48
N GLY A 83 1.96 20.68 12.22
CA GLY A 83 3.11 20.75 13.14
C GLY A 83 4.17 19.69 12.88
N ALA A 84 4.12 18.97 11.77
CA ALA A 84 5.16 18.04 11.38
C ALA A 84 6.48 18.76 11.04
N THR A 85 7.61 18.17 11.40
CA THR A 85 8.94 18.71 11.14
C THR A 85 9.40 18.33 9.74
N LYS A 86 9.51 19.30 8.83
CA LYS A 86 10.04 19.06 7.49
C LYS A 86 11.55 18.80 7.55
N LEU A 87 11.98 17.61 7.17
CA LEU A 87 13.38 17.23 7.10
C LEU A 87 13.99 17.48 5.71
N TRP A 88 13.19 17.33 4.64
CA TRP A 88 13.65 17.46 3.26
C TRP A 88 12.53 17.89 2.33
N GLY A 89 12.90 18.53 1.19
CA GLY A 89 12.02 18.87 0.08
C GLY A 89 11.79 20.38 -0.07
N GLU A 90 11.79 20.85 -1.33
CA GLU A 90 11.66 22.28 -1.70
C GLU A 90 10.42 22.55 -2.58
N GLY A 91 9.49 21.59 -2.68
CA GLY A 91 8.29 21.72 -3.51
C GLY A 91 8.54 21.38 -4.99
N MET A 92 8.13 22.25 -5.90
CA MET A 92 8.29 22.02 -7.34
C MET A 92 9.74 22.25 -7.80
N ILE A 93 10.23 21.33 -8.63
CA ILE A 93 11.54 21.46 -9.28
C ILE A 93 11.39 22.34 -10.52
N THR A 94 12.27 23.33 -10.61
CA THR A 94 12.44 24.22 -11.76
C THR A 94 13.88 24.17 -12.24
N ASN A 95 14.19 24.76 -13.39
CA ASN A 95 15.55 24.85 -13.86
C ASN A 95 16.48 25.67 -12.95
N ASP A 96 15.90 26.51 -12.07
CA ASP A 96 16.66 27.37 -11.15
C ASP A 96 16.99 26.68 -9.83
N ASN A 97 16.15 25.71 -9.37
CA ASN A 97 16.32 25.02 -8.08
C ASN A 97 16.51 23.51 -8.19
N LYS A 98 16.68 22.97 -9.40
CA LYS A 98 16.82 21.53 -9.61
C LYS A 98 18.08 20.97 -8.91
N PRO A 99 17.97 19.77 -8.31
CA PRO A 99 19.13 19.13 -7.71
C PRO A 99 20.15 18.74 -8.78
N THR A 100 21.41 18.57 -8.36
CA THR A 100 22.52 18.23 -9.27
C THR A 100 22.35 16.90 -10.00
N ASN A 101 21.57 15.99 -9.45
CA ASN A 101 21.21 14.68 -10.01
C ASN A 101 19.87 14.69 -10.76
N PHE A 102 19.31 15.87 -11.07
CA PHE A 102 18.15 15.98 -11.95
C PHE A 102 18.56 15.76 -13.40
N LEU A 103 17.84 14.89 -14.11
CA LEU A 103 18.12 14.52 -15.50
C LEU A 103 17.02 15.02 -16.43
N GLY A 104 17.36 15.96 -17.29
CA GLY A 104 16.43 16.55 -18.27
C GLY A 104 16.19 18.04 -18.10
N ASP A 105 15.08 18.50 -18.67
CA ASP A 105 14.61 19.88 -18.58
C ASP A 105 13.40 19.97 -17.65
N ALA A 106 13.51 20.68 -16.53
CA ALA A 106 12.44 20.78 -15.54
C ALA A 106 11.21 21.53 -16.08
N SER A 107 11.30 22.25 -17.17
CA SER A 107 10.16 22.91 -17.81
C SER A 107 9.26 21.96 -18.62
N GLU A 108 9.71 20.74 -18.90
CA GLU A 108 8.95 19.74 -19.67
C GLU A 108 7.95 18.93 -18.83
N GLY A 109 7.89 19.14 -17.51
CA GLY A 109 6.96 18.42 -16.63
C GLY A 109 6.81 19.05 -15.24
N ALA A 110 5.82 18.59 -14.49
CA ALA A 110 5.58 19.00 -13.12
C ALA A 110 6.38 18.13 -12.15
N TYR A 111 7.67 18.35 -12.05
CA TYR A 111 8.57 17.59 -11.20
C TYR A 111 8.54 18.10 -9.76
N MET A 112 8.56 17.20 -8.79
CA MET A 112 8.52 17.54 -7.37
C MET A 112 9.74 16.97 -6.66
N TRP A 113 10.25 17.73 -5.68
CA TRP A 113 11.21 17.20 -4.73
C TRP A 113 10.61 16.05 -3.92
N PRO A 114 11.40 15.05 -3.48
CA PRO A 114 10.94 14.12 -2.45
C PRO A 114 10.82 14.87 -1.13
N HIS A 115 9.77 14.61 -0.37
CA HIS A 115 9.53 15.26 0.92
C HIS A 115 9.51 14.24 2.05
N VAL A 116 10.11 14.62 3.17
CA VAL A 116 10.11 13.82 4.40
C VAL A 116 9.70 14.72 5.56
N TYR A 117 8.65 14.31 6.26
CA TYR A 117 8.14 14.98 7.46
C TYR A 117 8.28 14.06 8.66
N ALA A 118 9.01 14.50 9.69
CA ALA A 118 9.19 13.78 10.95
C ALA A 118 8.31 14.36 12.07
N ASP A 119 8.41 13.75 13.24
CA ASP A 119 7.67 14.11 14.45
C ASP A 119 6.15 14.07 14.29
N VAL A 120 5.68 13.22 13.37
CA VAL A 120 4.26 13.06 13.09
C VAL A 120 3.62 12.19 14.16
N THR A 121 2.42 12.59 14.60
CA THR A 121 1.60 11.88 15.58
C THR A 121 0.26 11.48 14.99
N GLU A 122 -0.43 10.48 15.58
CA GLU A 122 -1.67 9.92 15.05
C GLU A 122 -2.87 10.88 15.03
N ASP A 123 -2.80 11.98 15.76
CA ASP A 123 -3.82 13.04 15.81
C ASP A 123 -3.61 14.13 14.74
N MET A 124 -2.48 14.13 14.05
CA MET A 124 -2.21 15.08 12.97
C MET A 124 -3.02 14.75 11.71
N GLU A 125 -3.47 15.78 11.00
CA GLU A 125 -4.20 15.62 9.75
C GLU A 125 -3.37 14.88 8.70
N CYS A 126 -2.08 15.20 8.58
CA CYS A 126 -1.15 14.55 7.65
C CYS A 126 -0.86 13.08 7.93
N PHE A 127 -1.21 12.55 9.11
CA PHE A 127 -1.20 11.12 9.40
C PHE A 127 -2.46 10.43 8.87
N ASN A 128 -3.59 11.14 8.84
CA ASN A 128 -4.91 10.59 8.56
C ASN A 128 -5.38 10.82 7.11
N GLU A 129 -4.79 11.80 6.41
CA GLU A 129 -5.12 12.09 5.01
C GLU A 129 -4.05 11.53 4.06
N GLU A 130 -4.47 11.08 2.88
CA GLU A 130 -3.57 10.55 1.87
C GLU A 130 -2.86 11.68 1.11
N ILE A 131 -1.51 11.70 1.18
CA ILE A 131 -0.68 12.60 0.37
C ILE A 131 -0.29 11.84 -0.90
N PHE A 132 -0.93 12.15 -2.01
CA PHE A 132 -0.71 11.43 -3.27
C PHE A 132 0.43 12.08 -4.08
N GLY A 133 1.66 11.76 -3.69
CA GLY A 133 2.87 12.34 -4.26
C GLY A 133 4.13 11.85 -3.55
N PRO A 134 5.32 12.33 -3.93
CA PRO A 134 6.59 11.89 -3.36
C PRO A 134 6.82 12.48 -1.96
N ALA A 135 6.00 12.09 -0.99
CA ALA A 135 6.10 12.51 0.40
C ALA A 135 5.89 11.34 1.36
N VAL A 136 6.66 11.32 2.43
CA VAL A 136 6.58 10.31 3.50
C VAL A 136 6.51 11.02 4.85
N THR A 137 5.54 10.63 5.68
CA THR A 137 5.46 11.02 7.08
C THR A 137 6.13 9.98 7.96
N VAL A 138 6.89 10.41 8.96
CA VAL A 138 7.69 9.55 9.83
C VAL A 138 7.15 9.62 11.25
N VAL A 139 6.81 8.46 11.79
CA VAL A 139 6.25 8.29 13.13
C VAL A 139 7.15 7.39 13.97
N LYS A 140 7.48 7.80 15.18
CA LYS A 140 8.29 6.99 16.09
C LYS A 140 7.41 6.10 16.97
N ALA A 141 7.69 4.80 17.00
CA ALA A 141 7.02 3.83 17.86
C ALA A 141 7.94 3.40 19.01
N ARG A 142 7.37 3.27 20.21
CA ARG A 142 8.09 2.84 21.41
C ARG A 142 8.39 1.34 21.45
N ASP A 143 7.47 0.57 20.90
CA ASP A 143 7.50 -0.89 20.90
C ASP A 143 6.63 -1.45 19.76
N PHE A 144 6.63 -2.77 19.61
CA PHE A 144 5.84 -3.45 18.58
C PHE A 144 4.32 -3.20 18.70
N ASP A 145 3.78 -3.20 19.93
CA ASP A 145 2.34 -3.02 20.15
C ASP A 145 1.91 -1.60 19.78
N HIS A 146 2.73 -0.62 20.11
CA HIS A 146 2.53 0.76 19.68
C HIS A 146 2.66 0.92 18.17
N ALA A 147 3.65 0.27 17.54
CA ALA A 147 3.79 0.30 16.08
C ALA A 147 2.56 -0.31 15.37
N LEU A 148 2.06 -1.44 15.86
CA LEU A 148 0.85 -2.08 15.32
C LEU A 148 -0.41 -1.23 15.57
N HIS A 149 -0.51 -0.57 16.72
CA HIS A 149 -1.57 0.40 17.00
C HIS A 149 -1.55 1.54 15.97
N LEU A 150 -0.41 2.20 15.79
CA LEU A 150 -0.22 3.28 14.82
C LEU A 150 -0.55 2.84 13.39
N ALA A 151 -0.08 1.66 12.98
CA ALA A 151 -0.39 1.11 11.65
C ALA A 151 -1.90 0.88 11.45
N ASN A 152 -2.64 0.65 12.53
CA ASN A 152 -4.09 0.49 12.51
C ASN A 152 -4.88 1.79 12.73
N ALA A 153 -4.26 2.86 13.19
CA ALA A 153 -4.96 4.11 13.53
C ALA A 153 -5.46 4.87 12.30
N SER A 154 -4.72 4.81 11.18
CA SER A 154 -5.15 5.43 9.92
C SER A 154 -6.55 4.97 9.48
N PRO A 155 -7.39 5.84 8.88
CA PRO A 155 -8.69 5.47 8.33
C PRO A 155 -8.58 4.58 7.08
N TYR A 156 -7.40 4.44 6.51
CA TYR A 156 -7.12 3.59 5.36
C TYR A 156 -6.62 2.20 5.75
N GLY A 157 -6.69 1.27 4.82
CA GLY A 157 -6.26 -0.11 5.04
C GLY A 157 -6.13 -0.89 3.72
N LEU A 158 -5.41 -0.31 2.72
CA LEU A 158 -5.15 -1.02 1.47
C LEU A 158 -3.96 -1.95 1.61
N SER A 159 -2.77 -1.39 1.85
CA SER A 159 -1.54 -2.15 1.99
C SER A 159 -0.78 -1.80 3.26
N SER A 160 -0.02 -2.74 3.74
CA SER A 160 0.86 -2.60 4.89
C SER A 160 2.13 -3.43 4.72
N ALA A 161 3.19 -3.05 5.42
CA ALA A 161 4.42 -3.82 5.47
C ALA A 161 5.02 -3.81 6.88
N CYS A 162 5.68 -4.90 7.24
CA CYS A 162 6.45 -5.01 8.46
C CYS A 162 7.81 -5.62 8.16
N TYR A 163 8.86 -4.98 8.63
CA TYR A 163 10.23 -5.48 8.55
C TYR A 163 10.69 -5.88 9.95
N THR A 164 10.87 -7.16 10.14
CA THR A 164 11.34 -7.73 11.42
C THR A 164 12.07 -9.06 11.19
N ASN A 165 13.03 -9.37 12.05
CA ASN A 165 13.66 -10.69 12.11
C ASN A 165 12.97 -11.61 13.14
N ASP A 166 12.09 -11.08 13.98
CA ASP A 166 11.33 -11.85 14.96
C ASP A 166 10.10 -12.50 14.31
N ARG A 167 10.04 -13.83 14.38
CA ARG A 167 8.93 -14.61 13.80
C ARG A 167 7.60 -14.40 14.53
N LEU A 168 7.66 -14.11 15.83
CA LEU A 168 6.46 -13.87 16.63
C LEU A 168 5.86 -12.51 16.28
N GLU A 169 6.69 -11.47 16.15
CA GLU A 169 6.24 -10.16 15.68
C GLU A 169 5.66 -10.24 14.28
N ALA A 170 6.33 -10.94 13.35
CA ALA A 170 5.81 -11.15 12.00
C ALA A 170 4.43 -11.85 12.01
N TYR A 171 4.24 -12.84 12.89
CA TYR A 171 2.95 -13.51 13.07
C TYR A 171 1.90 -12.58 13.66
N ARG A 172 2.24 -11.86 14.75
CA ARG A 172 1.35 -10.89 15.40
C ARG A 172 0.94 -9.76 14.45
N PHE A 173 1.87 -9.29 13.61
CA PHE A 173 1.56 -8.30 12.59
C PHE A 173 0.55 -8.83 11.57
N LYS A 174 0.81 -10.01 10.98
CA LYS A 174 -0.11 -10.62 10.00
C LYS A 174 -1.53 -10.82 10.53
N THR A 175 -1.66 -11.13 11.81
CA THR A 175 -2.98 -11.41 12.43
C THR A 175 -3.64 -10.17 13.03
N GLY A 176 -2.86 -9.13 13.34
CA GLY A 176 -3.35 -7.92 14.01
C GLY A 176 -3.55 -6.71 13.11
N ILE A 177 -2.92 -6.67 11.94
CA ILE A 177 -3.04 -5.53 11.02
C ILE A 177 -4.40 -5.53 10.31
N LYS A 178 -4.99 -4.35 10.17
CA LYS A 178 -6.25 -4.11 9.46
C LYS A 178 -5.96 -3.51 8.09
N ALA A 179 -5.37 -4.31 7.22
CA ALA A 179 -5.09 -3.98 5.82
C ALA A 179 -5.49 -5.15 4.92
N GLY A 180 -5.83 -4.85 3.67
CA GLY A 180 -6.21 -5.87 2.71
C GLY A 180 -5.03 -6.65 2.15
N MET A 181 -3.86 -6.02 2.10
CA MET A 181 -2.60 -6.61 1.65
C MET A 181 -1.50 -6.37 2.69
N THR A 182 -0.64 -7.36 2.88
CA THR A 182 0.40 -7.29 3.91
C THR A 182 1.70 -7.90 3.42
N GLY A 183 2.76 -7.11 3.40
CA GLY A 183 4.13 -7.56 3.16
C GLY A 183 4.86 -7.86 4.48
N ILE A 184 5.59 -8.96 4.55
CA ILE A 184 6.55 -9.23 5.61
C ILE A 184 7.94 -9.25 5.00
N ASN A 185 8.81 -8.36 5.46
CA ASN A 185 10.13 -8.11 4.89
C ASN A 185 10.08 -7.83 3.37
N ASN A 186 8.98 -7.21 2.95
CA ASN A 186 8.70 -6.80 1.59
C ASN A 186 7.99 -5.44 1.61
N SER A 187 8.02 -4.72 0.48
CA SER A 187 7.44 -3.39 0.33
C SER A 187 5.90 -3.42 0.29
N THR A 188 5.25 -2.30 0.62
CA THR A 188 3.80 -2.10 0.45
C THR A 188 3.37 -2.15 -1.02
N THR A 189 4.28 -1.93 -1.97
CA THR A 189 4.01 -1.90 -3.41
C THR A 189 3.98 -3.26 -4.08
N GLY A 190 4.21 -4.35 -3.34
CA GLY A 190 4.26 -5.73 -3.85
C GLY A 190 2.87 -6.33 -4.11
N ALA A 191 2.11 -5.77 -5.06
CA ALA A 191 0.84 -6.34 -5.49
C ALA A 191 1.09 -7.41 -6.56
N GLU A 192 0.87 -8.67 -6.21
CA GLU A 192 1.07 -9.81 -7.10
C GLU A 192 -0.24 -10.19 -7.81
N ALA A 193 -0.20 -10.43 -9.11
CA ALA A 193 -1.38 -10.69 -9.93
C ALA A 193 -2.18 -11.93 -9.51
N HIS A 194 -1.57 -12.88 -8.82
CA HIS A 194 -2.22 -14.10 -8.34
C HIS A 194 -2.80 -13.98 -6.92
N LEU A 195 -2.54 -12.87 -6.21
CA LEU A 195 -3.05 -12.61 -4.87
C LEU A 195 -4.27 -11.67 -4.91
N PRO A 196 -5.18 -11.78 -3.94
CA PRO A 196 -6.36 -10.92 -3.89
C PRO A 196 -5.94 -9.47 -3.59
N PHE A 197 -6.26 -8.56 -4.50
CA PHE A 197 -6.04 -7.12 -4.34
C PHE A 197 -7.28 -6.43 -3.81
N GLY A 198 -7.13 -5.61 -2.79
CA GLY A 198 -8.21 -4.78 -2.25
C GLY A 198 -7.96 -4.39 -0.80
N GLY A 199 -8.68 -3.38 -0.34
CA GLY A 199 -8.54 -2.79 0.98
C GLY A 199 -9.66 -3.13 1.95
N VAL A 200 -9.48 -2.67 3.16
CA VAL A 200 -10.49 -2.61 4.23
C VAL A 200 -10.63 -1.15 4.70
N LYS A 201 -11.49 -0.88 5.65
CA LYS A 201 -11.80 0.48 6.14
C LYS A 201 -12.21 1.40 4.96
N GLY A 202 -11.69 2.63 4.90
CA GLY A 202 -11.94 3.57 3.80
C GLY A 202 -11.35 3.17 2.45
N SER A 203 -10.46 2.17 2.40
CA SER A 203 -9.77 1.75 1.18
C SER A 203 -10.50 0.67 0.38
N GLY A 204 -11.66 0.20 0.79
CA GLY A 204 -12.38 -0.82 0.02
C GLY A 204 -13.74 -1.18 0.60
N ASN A 205 -14.56 -1.79 -0.24
CA ASN A 205 -15.93 -2.24 0.07
C ASN A 205 -16.00 -3.73 0.48
N GLY A 206 -14.85 -4.41 0.63
CA GLY A 206 -14.78 -5.82 0.98
C GLY A 206 -14.56 -6.77 -0.21
N THR A 207 -14.75 -6.32 -1.45
CA THR A 207 -14.41 -7.13 -2.63
C THR A 207 -12.90 -7.23 -2.83
N ARG A 208 -12.49 -8.23 -3.61
CA ARG A 208 -11.09 -8.42 -3.99
C ARG A 208 -11.00 -8.61 -5.49
N GLU A 209 -9.99 -7.96 -6.10
CA GLU A 209 -9.61 -8.17 -7.49
C GLU A 209 -8.38 -9.08 -7.56
N SER A 210 -7.97 -9.45 -8.76
CA SER A 210 -6.83 -10.32 -9.05
C SER A 210 -7.00 -11.76 -8.55
N GLY A 211 -6.18 -12.64 -9.08
CA GLY A 211 -6.29 -14.06 -8.81
C GLY A 211 -7.66 -14.63 -9.16
N ILE A 212 -8.04 -15.69 -8.49
CA ILE A 212 -9.36 -16.33 -8.70
C ILE A 212 -10.53 -15.50 -8.19
N TRP A 213 -10.30 -14.58 -7.27
CA TRP A 213 -11.35 -13.73 -6.67
C TRP A 213 -11.94 -12.71 -7.65
N VAL A 214 -11.22 -12.40 -8.73
CA VAL A 214 -11.72 -11.50 -9.79
C VAL A 214 -12.99 -12.06 -10.45
N ILE A 215 -13.15 -13.39 -10.49
CA ILE A 215 -14.32 -14.04 -11.05
C ILE A 215 -15.58 -13.63 -10.27
N GLU A 216 -15.51 -13.57 -8.94
CA GLU A 216 -16.63 -13.12 -8.10
C GLU A 216 -16.96 -11.64 -8.31
N ALA A 217 -15.95 -10.79 -8.56
CA ALA A 217 -16.16 -9.36 -8.81
C ALA A 217 -16.89 -9.08 -10.15
N TYR A 218 -16.72 -9.96 -11.15
CA TYR A 218 -17.31 -9.80 -12.49
C TYR A 218 -18.43 -10.78 -12.80
N SER A 219 -18.93 -11.52 -11.81
CA SER A 219 -20.03 -12.48 -11.97
C SER A 219 -21.05 -12.36 -10.81
N TYR A 220 -22.18 -12.98 -10.98
CA TYR A 220 -23.14 -13.16 -9.90
C TYR A 220 -23.60 -14.62 -9.85
N TRP A 221 -23.88 -15.09 -8.66
CA TRP A 221 -24.38 -16.42 -8.44
C TRP A 221 -25.87 -16.48 -8.83
N HIS A 222 -26.23 -17.51 -9.63
CA HIS A 222 -27.60 -17.80 -10.00
C HIS A 222 -27.89 -19.26 -9.70
N ALA A 223 -28.79 -19.50 -8.75
CA ALA A 223 -29.25 -20.85 -8.46
C ALA A 223 -30.38 -21.22 -9.44
N VAL A 224 -30.21 -22.34 -10.08
CA VAL A 224 -31.23 -22.94 -10.97
C VAL A 224 -31.57 -24.31 -10.43
N ASN A 225 -32.85 -24.57 -10.22
CA ASN A 225 -33.37 -25.89 -9.93
C ASN A 225 -34.23 -26.30 -11.14
N ASP A 226 -33.79 -27.32 -11.88
CA ASP A 226 -34.47 -27.83 -13.05
C ASP A 226 -34.94 -29.26 -12.78
N GLU A 227 -36.25 -29.45 -12.65
CA GLU A 227 -36.90 -30.71 -12.30
C GLU A 227 -37.47 -31.38 -13.56
N LEU A 228 -36.84 -32.47 -13.99
CA LEU A 228 -37.20 -33.23 -15.21
C LEU A 228 -38.06 -34.46 -14.93
N SER A 229 -38.30 -34.84 -13.67
CA SER A 229 -39.08 -36.04 -13.33
C SER A 229 -40.58 -35.84 -13.55
N GLY A 230 -41.06 -34.62 -13.74
CA GLY A 230 -42.46 -34.26 -13.86
C GLY A 230 -43.22 -34.30 -12.53
N LYS A 231 -42.50 -34.37 -11.41
CA LYS A 231 -43.06 -34.34 -10.04
C LYS A 231 -42.60 -33.09 -9.33
N LEU A 232 -43.51 -32.36 -8.70
CA LEU A 232 -43.16 -31.23 -7.87
C LEU A 232 -42.48 -31.71 -6.59
N GLN A 233 -41.25 -31.29 -6.36
CA GLN A 233 -40.53 -31.45 -5.12
C GLN A 233 -41.13 -30.45 -4.09
N LEU A 234 -41.82 -30.95 -3.06
CA LEU A 234 -42.58 -30.10 -2.17
C LEU A 234 -41.76 -29.42 -1.08
N ALA A 235 -40.76 -30.08 -0.53
CA ALA A 235 -39.84 -29.51 0.46
C ALA A 235 -38.62 -30.40 0.67
N GLN A 236 -37.60 -29.86 1.32
CA GLN A 236 -36.37 -30.59 1.69
C GLN A 236 -36.60 -31.75 2.68
N MET A 237 -37.82 -31.87 3.24
CA MET A 237 -38.17 -32.86 4.27
C MET A 237 -39.05 -33.99 3.77
N ASP A 238 -39.41 -34.04 2.47
CA ASP A 238 -40.30 -35.09 1.91
C ASP A 238 -39.53 -36.32 1.41
N VAL A 239 -38.38 -36.63 2.01
CA VAL A 239 -37.63 -37.83 1.68
C VAL A 239 -37.83 -38.83 2.83
N ASP A 240 -38.76 -39.75 2.67
CA ASP A 240 -39.05 -40.79 3.67
C ASP A 240 -37.87 -41.72 3.92
N GLU A 241 -36.96 -41.91 2.93
CA GLU A 241 -35.68 -42.60 3.09
C GLU A 241 -34.66 -42.05 2.09
N VAL A 242 -33.49 -41.67 2.58
CA VAL A 242 -32.30 -41.45 1.73
C VAL A 242 -31.63 -42.80 1.53
N HIS A 243 -31.97 -43.48 0.46
CA HIS A 243 -31.11 -44.58 0.00
C HIS A 243 -29.82 -43.99 -0.57
N ILE A 244 -28.80 -43.93 0.24
CA ILE A 244 -27.46 -43.80 -0.28
C ILE A 244 -27.13 -45.21 -0.83
N GLU A 245 -27.45 -45.45 -2.10
CA GLU A 245 -26.72 -46.48 -2.81
C GLU A 245 -25.25 -46.06 -2.67
N GLU A 246 -24.41 -46.99 -2.16
CA GLU A 246 -22.98 -46.79 -2.28
C GLU A 246 -22.70 -46.64 -3.77
N ALA A 247 -22.74 -45.40 -4.23
CA ALA A 247 -22.24 -45.06 -5.53
C ALA A 247 -20.80 -45.51 -5.48
N ASP A 248 -20.42 -46.38 -6.37
CA ASP A 248 -19.04 -46.60 -6.75
C ASP A 248 -18.48 -45.22 -7.14
N ALA A 249 -18.16 -44.44 -6.13
CA ALA A 249 -17.52 -43.16 -6.30
C ALA A 249 -16.08 -43.44 -6.66
N ASP A 250 -15.87 -43.82 -7.90
CA ASP A 250 -14.57 -43.85 -8.52
C ASP A 250 -14.09 -42.43 -8.76
N TYR A 251 -13.87 -41.68 -7.66
CA TYR A 251 -13.20 -40.36 -7.66
C TYR A 251 -11.69 -40.46 -7.89
N ALA A 252 -11.17 -41.66 -8.24
CA ALA A 252 -9.75 -41.89 -8.52
C ALA A 252 -9.27 -41.23 -9.84
N GLY A 253 -10.12 -40.47 -10.54
CA GLY A 253 -9.80 -39.83 -11.80
C GLY A 253 -9.67 -38.31 -11.78
N LEU A 254 -9.77 -37.64 -10.61
CA LEU A 254 -9.66 -36.18 -10.50
C LEU A 254 -8.52 -35.78 -9.53
N ALA A 255 -7.33 -36.33 -9.70
CA ALA A 255 -6.09 -35.86 -9.09
C ALA A 255 -5.18 -35.25 -10.14
#